data_93a2dbfdc2a823de4725d1010e9e3bf5
#
_entry.id   93a2dbfdc2a823de4725d1010e9e3bf5
#
_cell.length_a   1.000
_cell.length_b   1.000
_cell.length_c   1.000
_cell.angle_alpha   90.00
_cell.angle_beta   90.00
_cell.angle_gamma   90.00
#
_symmetry.space_group_name_H-M   'P 1'
#
loop_
_entity.id
_entity.type
_entity.pdbx_description
1 polymer ?
#
loop_
_entity_poly.entity_id
_entity_poly.type
_entity_poly.pdbx_seq_one_letter_code
_entity_poly.pdbx_strand_id
1 'polypeptide(L)'
;MQQVTVKECVELLCRLVSTPSVSGSEDGTADILYAFLAKRGAEVNRLHNNVWAKATGFDSSKPTLLLNSHHDTVKPAGGYTFDPYAGRVEGDKILGLGSNDAGGSLVSLIALFSHYSDTTVLPFNLILALTAEEETMGERGMRAMLAHFAQLGIKVDMAIVGEPTAMHAAVGERGLVVLDGVATGKSGHAARNEGDNALYKAIEDIARLREYRFESVSSVLGDIKLSVTQIAAGRQHNIVPDSCTFVVDVRTTDAYSNEQTVELLQSAVKYSTLTPRSTRVRASAIAESHPLVMAAVAAGRECFISPTTSDRALMSGIAALKIGVGESARSHTADEFVKISEIAQGVDIYCSILEKLSKYETLE
;
A
#
# COMPACT_ATOMS: atom_id res chain seq x y z
N MET A 1 14.42 24.51 -6.01
CA MET A 1 15.29 23.32 -5.80
C MET A 1 16.08 23.03 -7.09
N GLN A 2 17.32 22.52 -7.01
CA GLN A 2 18.07 22.08 -8.22
C GLN A 2 17.48 20.79 -8.78
N GLN A 3 17.37 20.71 -10.11
CA GLN A 3 16.85 19.53 -10.79
C GLN A 3 17.72 18.28 -10.52
N VAL A 4 17.06 17.14 -10.32
CA VAL A 4 17.71 15.84 -10.08
C VAL A 4 17.74 15.05 -11.38
N THR A 5 18.92 14.61 -11.77
CA THR A 5 19.15 13.80 -12.97
C THR A 5 18.98 12.31 -12.68
N VAL A 6 18.75 11.47 -13.71
CA VAL A 6 18.68 10.02 -13.57
C VAL A 6 19.96 9.45 -12.95
N LYS A 7 21.14 9.99 -13.30
CA LYS A 7 22.41 9.59 -12.68
C LYS A 7 22.39 9.80 -11.16
N GLU A 8 21.92 10.94 -10.70
CA GLU A 8 21.81 11.25 -9.27
C GLU A 8 20.74 10.40 -8.57
N CYS A 9 19.64 10.00 -9.28
CA CYS A 9 18.69 9.01 -8.79
C CYS A 9 19.38 7.67 -8.52
N VAL A 10 20.20 7.19 -9.46
CA VAL A 10 20.96 5.94 -9.32
C VAL A 10 21.93 6.02 -8.13
N GLU A 11 22.70 7.10 -8.03
CA GLU A 11 23.65 7.31 -6.92
C GLU A 11 22.94 7.37 -5.56
N LEU A 12 21.80 8.05 -5.49
CA LEU A 12 20.98 8.11 -4.27
C LEU A 12 20.43 6.73 -3.92
N LEU A 13 19.84 6.02 -4.89
CA LEU A 13 19.26 4.70 -4.65
C LEU A 13 20.32 3.68 -4.18
N CYS A 14 21.51 3.66 -4.79
CA CYS A 14 22.62 2.80 -4.33
C CYS A 14 22.95 3.07 -2.86
N ARG A 15 22.98 4.33 -2.43
CA ARG A 15 23.23 4.70 -1.03
C ARG A 15 22.09 4.26 -0.09
N LEU A 16 20.84 4.43 -0.51
CA LEU A 16 19.68 3.99 0.26
C LEU A 16 19.69 2.48 0.46
N VAL A 17 19.86 1.71 -0.63
CA VAL A 17 19.94 0.24 -0.58
C VAL A 17 21.11 -0.24 0.28
N SER A 18 22.26 0.45 0.25
CA SER A 18 23.42 0.10 1.10
C SER A 18 23.24 0.44 2.58
N THR A 19 22.12 1.06 2.95
CA THR A 19 21.81 1.44 4.32
C THR A 19 20.59 0.64 4.78
N PRO A 20 20.73 -0.34 5.69
CA PRO A 20 19.60 -1.11 6.20
C PRO A 20 18.50 -0.21 6.75
N SER A 21 17.25 -0.46 6.33
CA SER A 21 16.08 0.36 6.69
C SER A 21 14.84 -0.49 6.95
N VAL A 22 15.00 -1.58 7.68
CA VAL A 22 13.84 -2.39 8.10
C VAL A 22 12.86 -1.52 8.88
N SER A 23 11.54 -1.68 8.61
CA SER A 23 10.47 -0.87 9.22
C SER A 23 10.68 -0.65 10.72
N GLY A 24 10.67 0.61 11.16
CA GLY A 24 10.95 1.05 12.52
C GLY A 24 12.45 1.33 12.82
N SER A 25 13.34 1.18 11.82
CA SER A 25 14.79 1.37 11.93
C SER A 25 15.38 2.13 10.73
N GLU A 26 14.64 3.13 10.22
CA GLU A 26 14.94 3.86 8.98
C GLU A 26 15.75 5.14 9.19
N ASP A 27 16.30 5.39 10.38
CA ASP A 27 17.00 6.65 10.71
C ASP A 27 18.09 6.99 9.69
N GLY A 28 18.88 5.99 9.26
CA GLY A 28 19.98 6.18 8.32
C GLY A 28 19.52 6.61 6.94
N THR A 29 18.46 6.00 6.39
CA THR A 29 17.91 6.38 5.09
C THR A 29 17.18 7.72 5.16
N ALA A 30 16.49 8.02 6.27
CA ALA A 30 15.89 9.33 6.51
C ALA A 30 16.95 10.45 6.53
N ASP A 31 18.10 10.24 7.18
CA ASP A 31 19.22 11.20 7.19
C ASP A 31 19.78 11.44 5.79
N ILE A 32 19.94 10.38 4.99
CA ILE A 32 20.40 10.45 3.59
C ILE A 32 19.43 11.28 2.74
N LEU A 33 18.12 10.99 2.84
CA LEU A 33 17.07 11.68 2.10
C LEU A 33 16.96 13.15 2.48
N TYR A 34 16.98 13.45 3.79
CA TYR A 34 16.99 14.81 4.30
C TYR A 34 18.18 15.61 3.75
N ALA A 35 19.39 15.07 3.91
CA ALA A 35 20.63 15.75 3.45
C ALA A 35 20.64 15.92 1.93
N PHE A 36 20.12 14.94 1.17
CA PHE A 36 20.05 15.00 -0.29
C PHE A 36 19.13 16.13 -0.78
N LEU A 37 17.95 16.25 -0.20
CA LEU A 37 16.98 17.28 -0.56
C LEU A 37 17.42 18.68 -0.09
N ALA A 38 17.93 18.80 1.14
CA ALA A 38 18.43 20.06 1.70
C ALA A 38 19.60 20.62 0.88
N LYS A 39 20.57 19.77 0.48
CA LYS A 39 21.70 20.18 -0.36
C LYS A 39 21.26 20.76 -1.70
N ARG A 40 20.07 20.39 -2.20
CA ARG A 40 19.50 20.89 -3.47
C ARG A 40 18.59 22.09 -3.30
N GLY A 41 18.50 22.64 -2.10
CA GLY A 41 17.73 23.85 -1.80
C GLY A 41 16.22 23.61 -1.65
N ALA A 42 15.80 22.38 -1.32
CA ALA A 42 14.44 22.14 -0.88
C ALA A 42 14.26 22.63 0.57
N GLU A 43 13.09 23.17 0.89
CA GLU A 43 12.64 23.37 2.26
C GLU A 43 12.17 22.03 2.82
N VAL A 44 13.14 21.24 3.32
CA VAL A 44 12.92 19.88 3.77
C VAL A 44 12.60 19.83 5.26
N ASN A 45 11.66 18.98 5.62
CA ASN A 45 11.21 18.75 6.98
C ASN A 45 11.30 17.27 7.32
N ARG A 46 11.34 16.94 8.61
CA ARG A 46 11.33 15.57 9.12
C ARG A 46 10.29 15.42 10.22
N LEU A 47 9.52 14.33 10.15
CA LEU A 47 8.62 13.88 11.21
C LEU A 47 8.89 12.40 11.47
N HIS A 48 9.44 12.04 12.64
CA HIS A 48 10.02 10.73 12.89
C HIS A 48 11.04 10.38 11.81
N ASN A 49 10.87 9.27 11.09
CA ASN A 49 11.72 8.91 9.96
C ASN A 49 11.12 9.31 8.59
N ASN A 50 9.96 9.98 8.57
CA ASN A 50 9.42 10.52 7.32
C ASN A 50 10.15 11.82 6.95
N VAL A 51 10.49 11.96 5.67
CA VAL A 51 11.12 13.15 5.10
C VAL A 51 10.16 13.77 4.10
N TRP A 52 9.85 15.06 4.23
CA TRP A 52 8.90 15.71 3.36
C TRP A 52 9.29 17.14 2.99
N ALA A 53 8.82 17.60 1.86
CA ALA A 53 9.06 18.96 1.36
C ALA A 53 7.85 19.50 0.60
N LYS A 54 7.64 20.82 0.69
CA LYS A 54 6.70 21.56 -0.18
C LYS A 54 7.45 22.19 -1.33
N ALA A 55 6.86 22.20 -2.50
CA ALA A 55 7.33 23.03 -3.59
C ALA A 55 7.13 24.52 -3.27
N THR A 56 7.96 25.40 -3.82
CA THR A 56 7.79 26.85 -3.69
C THR A 56 6.53 27.32 -4.43
N GLY A 57 5.94 28.44 -4.00
CA GLY A 57 4.69 28.94 -4.58
C GLY A 57 3.43 28.22 -4.10
N PHE A 58 3.48 27.56 -2.93
CA PHE A 58 2.31 26.94 -2.32
C PHE A 58 1.20 27.96 -2.07
N ASP A 59 0.01 27.68 -2.57
CA ASP A 59 -1.19 28.53 -2.49
C ASP A 59 -2.35 27.71 -1.92
N SER A 60 -2.84 28.10 -0.75
CA SER A 60 -3.93 27.39 -0.04
C SER A 60 -5.26 27.38 -0.79
N SER A 61 -5.43 28.18 -1.83
CA SER A 61 -6.62 28.17 -2.70
C SER A 61 -6.57 27.09 -3.79
N LYS A 62 -5.39 26.51 -4.05
CA LYS A 62 -5.20 25.45 -5.04
C LYS A 62 -5.32 24.07 -4.40
N PRO A 63 -5.83 23.04 -5.13
CA PRO A 63 -5.77 21.66 -4.66
C PRO A 63 -4.31 21.21 -4.51
N THR A 64 -4.10 20.23 -3.64
CA THR A 64 -2.75 19.72 -3.33
C THR A 64 -2.58 18.29 -3.80
N LEU A 65 -1.56 18.07 -4.63
CA LEU A 65 -1.07 16.75 -5.03
C LEU A 65 0.09 16.32 -4.11
N LEU A 66 -0.09 15.19 -3.45
CA LEU A 66 0.94 14.50 -2.68
C LEU A 66 1.67 13.49 -3.56
N LEU A 67 2.98 13.58 -3.64
CA LEU A 67 3.88 12.55 -4.17
C LEU A 67 4.42 11.75 -3.00
N ASN A 68 4.05 10.48 -2.91
CA ASN A 68 4.43 9.61 -1.81
C ASN A 68 5.14 8.36 -2.32
N SER A 69 6.16 7.92 -1.61
CA SER A 69 6.75 6.58 -1.69
C SER A 69 7.49 6.29 -0.39
N HIS A 70 7.69 5.02 -0.06
CA HIS A 70 8.35 4.63 1.19
C HIS A 70 9.84 4.31 0.99
N HIS A 71 10.60 4.35 2.09
CA HIS A 71 12.03 4.02 2.12
C HIS A 71 12.40 2.96 3.16
N ASP A 72 11.41 2.43 3.85
CA ASP A 72 11.58 1.23 4.67
C ASP A 72 11.51 -0.04 3.83
N THR A 73 11.98 -1.13 4.41
CA THR A 73 11.98 -2.45 3.76
C THR A 73 11.50 -3.52 4.74
N VAL A 74 11.05 -4.65 4.21
CA VAL A 74 10.94 -5.91 4.97
C VAL A 74 12.34 -6.40 5.38
N LYS A 75 12.39 -7.44 6.22
CA LYS A 75 13.63 -8.18 6.46
C LYS A 75 14.06 -8.94 5.20
N PRO A 76 15.37 -9.08 4.94
CA PRO A 76 15.85 -9.86 3.79
C PRO A 76 15.23 -11.26 3.75
N ALA A 77 14.71 -11.65 2.59
CA ALA A 77 14.27 -13.01 2.33
C ALA A 77 15.46 -13.98 2.35
N GLY A 78 15.21 -15.25 2.62
CA GLY A 78 16.25 -16.28 2.41
C GLY A 78 16.51 -16.51 0.92
N GLY A 79 17.75 -16.93 0.59
CA GLY A 79 18.11 -17.32 -0.78
C GLY A 79 18.76 -16.23 -1.63
N TYR A 80 19.11 -15.08 -1.07
CA TYR A 80 19.94 -14.09 -1.78
C TYR A 80 21.28 -14.71 -2.22
N THR A 81 21.66 -14.48 -3.47
CA THR A 81 22.97 -14.88 -4.03
C THR A 81 24.06 -13.82 -3.86
N PHE A 82 23.66 -12.62 -3.43
CA PHE A 82 24.55 -11.50 -3.09
C PHE A 82 24.08 -10.86 -1.77
N ASP A 83 24.88 -9.91 -1.23
CA ASP A 83 24.49 -9.15 -0.06
C ASP A 83 23.19 -8.36 -0.32
N PRO A 84 22.10 -8.59 0.43
CA PRO A 84 20.85 -7.82 0.27
C PRO A 84 21.05 -6.30 0.30
N TYR A 85 22.07 -5.82 0.97
CA TYR A 85 22.44 -4.41 1.08
C TYR A 85 23.58 -4.02 0.15
N ALA A 86 23.76 -4.73 -0.98
CA ALA A 86 24.86 -4.46 -1.92
C ALA A 86 24.83 -3.04 -2.49
N GLY A 87 23.66 -2.51 -2.81
CA GLY A 87 23.49 -1.15 -3.33
C GLY A 87 24.39 -0.84 -4.53
N ARG A 88 24.62 -1.82 -5.42
CA ARG A 88 25.55 -1.69 -6.54
C ARG A 88 24.89 -1.81 -7.89
N VAL A 89 25.53 -1.21 -8.88
CA VAL A 89 25.09 -1.28 -10.29
C VAL A 89 25.78 -2.47 -10.99
N GLU A 90 24.99 -3.31 -11.66
CA GLU A 90 25.45 -4.35 -12.58
C GLU A 90 24.69 -4.23 -13.91
N GLY A 91 25.38 -3.74 -14.95
CA GLY A 91 24.74 -3.44 -16.23
C GLY A 91 23.65 -2.39 -16.10
N ASP A 92 22.40 -2.76 -16.45
CA ASP A 92 21.23 -1.90 -16.31
C ASP A 92 20.49 -2.08 -14.96
N LYS A 93 21.06 -2.81 -14.00
CA LYS A 93 20.39 -3.14 -12.74
C LYS A 93 21.05 -2.47 -11.54
N ILE A 94 20.26 -2.02 -10.59
CA ILE A 94 20.66 -1.68 -9.23
C ILE A 94 20.20 -2.83 -8.35
N LEU A 95 21.15 -3.53 -7.72
CA LEU A 95 20.90 -4.74 -6.94
C LEU A 95 20.74 -4.43 -5.46
N GLY A 96 19.75 -5.05 -4.83
CA GLY A 96 19.58 -5.08 -3.39
C GLY A 96 18.15 -4.85 -2.95
N LEU A 97 17.87 -5.21 -1.69
CA LEU A 97 16.58 -5.10 -1.02
C LEU A 97 16.12 -3.64 -0.96
N GLY A 98 14.86 -3.39 -1.32
CA GLY A 98 14.30 -2.05 -1.40
C GLY A 98 14.69 -1.26 -2.65
N SER A 99 15.48 -1.85 -3.57
CA SER A 99 15.77 -1.19 -4.85
C SER A 99 14.53 -1.09 -5.73
N ASN A 100 13.71 -2.15 -5.78
CA ASN A 100 12.46 -2.24 -6.51
C ASN A 100 11.28 -1.77 -5.66
N ASP A 101 11.23 -2.16 -4.38
CA ASP A 101 10.13 -1.92 -3.44
C ASP A 101 10.58 -1.01 -2.28
N ALA A 102 10.35 0.32 -2.32
CA ALA A 102 9.85 1.09 -3.47
C ALA A 102 10.90 2.13 -3.95
N GLY A 103 12.20 1.82 -3.79
CA GLY A 103 13.31 2.76 -4.04
C GLY A 103 13.36 3.33 -5.45
N GLY A 104 13.06 2.52 -6.48
CA GLY A 104 12.97 2.99 -7.86
C GLY A 104 11.92 4.07 -8.06
N SER A 105 10.73 3.86 -7.47
CA SER A 105 9.65 4.84 -7.48
C SER A 105 10.00 6.08 -6.66
N LEU A 106 10.59 5.88 -5.48
CA LEU A 106 11.00 6.95 -4.57
C LEU A 106 11.95 7.96 -5.26
N VAL A 107 13.04 7.47 -5.86
CA VAL A 107 14.00 8.36 -6.52
C VAL A 107 13.43 9.02 -7.76
N SER A 108 12.51 8.35 -8.47
CA SER A 108 11.81 8.92 -9.63
C SER A 108 10.84 10.03 -9.22
N LEU A 109 10.14 9.88 -8.08
CA LEU A 109 9.29 10.95 -7.53
C LEU A 109 10.10 12.13 -6.99
N ILE A 110 11.30 11.89 -6.43
CA ILE A 110 12.24 12.98 -6.08
C ILE A 110 12.65 13.76 -7.33
N ALA A 111 12.97 13.07 -8.44
CA ALA A 111 13.32 13.73 -9.70
C ALA A 111 12.14 14.54 -10.24
N LEU A 112 10.93 13.97 -10.27
CA LEU A 112 9.70 14.67 -10.63
C LEU A 112 9.49 15.93 -9.78
N PHE A 113 9.54 15.78 -8.44
CA PHE A 113 9.38 16.91 -7.52
C PHE A 113 10.41 18.01 -7.78
N SER A 114 11.67 17.64 -8.08
CA SER A 114 12.71 18.63 -8.38
C SER A 114 12.45 19.40 -9.68
N HIS A 115 11.84 18.75 -10.68
CA HIS A 115 11.47 19.36 -11.94
C HIS A 115 10.34 20.40 -11.75
N TYR A 116 9.37 20.12 -10.89
CA TYR A 116 8.23 20.98 -10.59
C TYR A 116 8.31 21.64 -9.21
N SER A 117 9.52 21.89 -8.71
CA SER A 117 9.73 22.44 -7.37
C SER A 117 9.25 23.90 -7.21
N ASP A 118 8.86 24.57 -8.30
CA ASP A 118 8.13 25.82 -8.30
C ASP A 118 6.74 25.59 -8.91
N THR A 119 5.70 25.64 -8.07
CA THR A 119 4.32 25.38 -8.48
C THR A 119 3.54 26.62 -8.91
N THR A 120 4.20 27.77 -9.05
CA THR A 120 3.51 29.02 -9.49
C THR A 120 2.82 28.85 -10.84
N VAL A 121 3.36 28.00 -11.72
CA VAL A 121 2.83 27.70 -13.06
C VAL A 121 1.86 26.51 -13.09
N LEU A 122 1.69 25.78 -11.98
CA LEU A 122 0.78 24.64 -11.90
C LEU A 122 -0.59 25.05 -11.32
N PRO A 123 -1.70 24.42 -11.76
CA PRO A 123 -3.01 24.64 -11.18
C PRO A 123 -3.19 23.96 -9.81
N PHE A 124 -2.17 23.29 -9.28
CA PHE A 124 -2.17 22.59 -8.00
C PHE A 124 -0.86 22.79 -7.25
N ASN A 125 -0.91 22.61 -5.94
CA ASN A 125 0.26 22.52 -5.07
C ASN A 125 0.92 21.15 -5.19
N LEU A 126 2.22 21.08 -4.87
CA LEU A 126 2.98 19.83 -4.86
C LEU A 126 3.68 19.62 -3.52
N ILE A 127 3.50 18.46 -2.93
CA ILE A 127 4.18 18.00 -1.71
C ILE A 127 4.84 16.66 -2.02
N LEU A 128 6.08 16.50 -1.59
CA LEU A 128 6.78 15.21 -1.56
C LEU A 128 6.78 14.68 -0.13
N ALA A 129 6.38 13.43 0.07
CA ALA A 129 6.51 12.71 1.33
C ALA A 129 7.13 11.34 1.11
N LEU A 130 8.32 11.16 1.68
CA LEU A 130 9.09 9.93 1.67
C LEU A 130 8.90 9.27 3.03
N THR A 131 8.07 8.22 3.06
CA THR A 131 7.52 7.66 4.30
C THR A 131 8.32 6.48 4.81
N ALA A 132 8.23 6.26 6.12
CA ALA A 132 8.73 5.11 6.86
C ALA A 132 7.55 4.20 7.26
N GLU A 133 7.86 3.00 7.76
CA GLU A 133 6.91 2.04 8.34
C GLU A 133 5.76 1.62 7.41
N GLU A 134 5.90 1.73 6.08
CA GLU A 134 4.87 1.31 5.12
C GLU A 134 4.63 -0.20 5.22
N GLU A 135 5.68 -1.00 5.20
CA GLU A 135 5.66 -2.47 5.17
C GLU A 135 4.98 -3.11 6.41
N THR A 136 4.82 -2.32 7.44
CA THR A 136 4.11 -2.71 8.68
C THR A 136 2.81 -1.93 8.88
N MET A 137 2.45 -1.00 7.98
CA MET A 137 1.36 -0.04 8.17
C MET A 137 1.45 0.66 9.53
N GLY A 138 2.66 1.09 9.90
CA GLY A 138 3.01 1.57 11.23
C GLY A 138 2.38 2.92 11.58
N GLU A 139 2.38 3.23 12.86
CA GLU A 139 1.73 4.46 13.37
C GLU A 139 2.56 5.73 13.08
N ARG A 140 3.88 5.59 12.86
CA ARG A 140 4.80 6.72 12.63
C ARG A 140 5.05 7.03 11.16
N GLY A 141 4.52 6.23 10.23
CA GLY A 141 4.63 6.40 8.79
C GLY A 141 3.60 7.38 8.22
N MET A 142 2.93 7.01 7.12
CA MET A 142 1.94 7.83 6.43
C MET A 142 0.81 8.30 7.34
N ARG A 143 0.37 7.51 8.31
CA ARG A 143 -0.66 7.89 9.28
C ARG A 143 -0.25 9.14 10.07
N ALA A 144 0.98 9.17 10.59
CA ALA A 144 1.52 10.34 11.28
C ALA A 144 1.66 11.54 10.34
N MET A 145 2.07 11.30 9.08
CA MET A 145 2.21 12.36 8.08
C MET A 145 0.89 13.02 7.75
N LEU A 146 -0.19 12.26 7.53
CA LEU A 146 -1.52 12.83 7.25
C LEU A 146 -2.04 13.63 8.45
N ALA A 147 -1.86 13.14 9.68
CA ALA A 147 -2.21 13.86 10.89
C ALA A 147 -1.41 15.17 11.03
N HIS A 148 -0.13 15.15 10.70
CA HIS A 148 0.74 16.31 10.71
C HIS A 148 0.33 17.36 9.66
N PHE A 149 0.02 16.94 8.44
CA PHE A 149 -0.47 17.86 7.41
C PHE A 149 -1.78 18.53 7.84
N ALA A 150 -2.71 17.79 8.45
CA ALA A 150 -3.94 18.34 9.00
C ALA A 150 -3.66 19.39 10.12
N GLN A 151 -2.69 19.14 11.00
CA GLN A 151 -2.26 20.11 12.04
C GLN A 151 -1.67 21.38 11.44
N LEU A 152 -0.97 21.28 10.30
CA LEU A 152 -0.43 22.42 9.57
C LEU A 152 -1.48 23.14 8.69
N GLY A 153 -2.74 22.70 8.70
CA GLY A 153 -3.77 23.23 7.81
C GLY A 153 -3.58 22.89 6.35
N ILE A 154 -2.78 21.88 6.04
CA ILE A 154 -2.54 21.40 4.68
C ILE A 154 -3.58 20.33 4.36
N LYS A 155 -4.46 20.61 3.40
CA LYS A 155 -5.38 19.62 2.83
C LYS A 155 -4.69 18.93 1.66
N VAL A 156 -4.65 17.60 1.69
CA VAL A 156 -4.23 16.77 0.56
C VAL A 156 -5.50 16.36 -0.21
N ASP A 157 -5.62 16.73 -1.48
CA ASP A 157 -6.81 16.45 -2.30
C ASP A 157 -6.60 15.21 -3.15
N MET A 158 -5.39 15.00 -3.65
CA MET A 158 -5.03 13.84 -4.47
C MET A 158 -3.60 13.39 -4.18
N ALA A 159 -3.28 12.13 -4.49
CA ALA A 159 -1.97 11.57 -4.28
C ALA A 159 -1.51 10.64 -5.41
N ILE A 160 -0.21 10.65 -5.71
CA ILE A 160 0.49 9.58 -6.42
C ILE A 160 1.27 8.80 -5.38
N VAL A 161 1.00 7.49 -5.30
CA VAL A 161 1.72 6.55 -4.42
C VAL A 161 2.65 5.72 -5.30
N GLY A 162 3.94 5.95 -5.14
CA GLY A 162 5.01 5.34 -5.93
C GLY A 162 5.35 3.95 -5.43
N GLU A 163 4.87 2.96 -6.15
CA GLU A 163 5.01 1.53 -5.87
C GLU A 163 5.38 0.75 -7.14
N PRO A 164 5.95 -0.47 -7.06
CA PRO A 164 6.36 -1.23 -8.25
C PRO A 164 5.16 -1.77 -9.03
N THR A 165 4.69 -1.01 -10.01
CA THR A 165 3.55 -1.34 -10.88
C THR A 165 3.90 -1.42 -12.36
N ALA A 166 5.19 -1.44 -12.71
CA ALA A 166 5.67 -1.28 -14.09
C ALA A 166 5.09 -0.02 -14.78
N MET A 167 4.87 1.04 -14.02
CA MET A 167 4.22 2.28 -14.45
C MET A 167 2.78 2.09 -14.99
N HIS A 168 2.09 0.98 -14.64
CA HIS A 168 0.65 0.86 -14.84
C HIS A 168 -0.13 1.51 -13.69
N ALA A 169 -1.30 2.04 -13.99
CA ALA A 169 -2.14 2.79 -13.07
C ALA A 169 -3.03 1.87 -12.23
N ALA A 170 -2.66 1.58 -10.98
CA ALA A 170 -3.50 0.82 -10.08
C ALA A 170 -4.61 1.71 -9.53
N VAL A 171 -5.82 1.54 -10.05
CA VAL A 171 -7.00 2.34 -9.65
C VAL A 171 -7.68 1.82 -8.40
N GLY A 172 -7.30 0.64 -7.92
CA GLY A 172 -7.86 0.04 -6.72
C GLY A 172 -6.93 -0.95 -6.05
N GLU A 173 -7.11 -1.08 -4.72
CA GLU A 173 -6.47 -2.07 -3.86
C GLU A 173 -7.54 -2.68 -2.95
N ARG A 174 -7.53 -4.02 -2.81
CA ARG A 174 -8.44 -4.68 -1.87
C ARG A 174 -7.89 -4.57 -0.45
N GLY A 175 -8.79 -4.36 0.51
CA GLY A 175 -8.46 -4.51 1.91
C GLY A 175 -8.36 -5.97 2.32
N LEU A 176 -7.93 -6.20 3.56
CA LEU A 176 -7.80 -7.52 4.15
C LEU A 176 -8.34 -7.54 5.57
N VAL A 177 -9.24 -8.47 5.82
CA VAL A 177 -9.63 -8.88 7.17
C VAL A 177 -9.46 -10.41 7.29
N VAL A 178 -8.67 -10.85 8.26
CA VAL A 178 -8.59 -12.26 8.61
C VAL A 178 -9.44 -12.49 9.86
N LEU A 179 -10.42 -13.41 9.77
CA LEU A 179 -11.31 -13.75 10.87
C LEU A 179 -10.95 -15.10 11.44
N ASP A 180 -10.78 -15.17 12.76
CA ASP A 180 -10.75 -16.41 13.52
C ASP A 180 -12.17 -16.76 13.94
N GLY A 181 -12.70 -17.88 13.40
CA GLY A 181 -14.02 -18.41 13.71
C GLY A 181 -13.93 -19.53 14.75
N VAL A 182 -14.82 -19.49 15.75
CA VAL A 182 -14.91 -20.51 16.80
C VAL A 182 -16.36 -20.94 16.98
N ALA A 183 -16.66 -22.19 16.68
CA ALA A 183 -17.91 -22.83 17.06
C ALA A 183 -17.70 -23.65 18.34
N THR A 184 -18.67 -23.57 19.27
CA THR A 184 -18.64 -24.30 20.54
C THR A 184 -19.78 -25.32 20.62
N GLY A 185 -19.51 -26.43 21.29
CA GLY A 185 -20.43 -27.52 21.50
C GLY A 185 -20.27 -28.15 22.86
N LYS A 186 -20.52 -29.43 22.96
CA LYS A 186 -20.37 -30.24 24.19
C LYS A 186 -19.83 -31.60 23.83
N SER A 187 -18.74 -32.02 24.50
CA SER A 187 -18.18 -33.37 24.33
C SER A 187 -19.19 -34.45 24.76
N GLY A 188 -19.14 -35.59 24.07
CA GLY A 188 -19.93 -36.78 24.35
C GLY A 188 -19.34 -37.99 23.63
N HIS A 189 -19.84 -39.17 23.96
CA HIS A 189 -19.42 -40.41 23.32
C HIS A 189 -20.12 -40.56 21.96
N ALA A 190 -19.36 -40.65 20.87
CA ALA A 190 -19.90 -40.66 19.51
C ALA A 190 -20.93 -41.76 19.22
N ALA A 191 -20.86 -42.92 19.94
CA ALA A 191 -21.80 -44.04 19.77
C ALA A 191 -23.11 -43.92 20.60
N ARG A 192 -23.28 -42.82 21.39
CA ARG A 192 -24.40 -42.70 22.33
C ARG A 192 -25.37 -41.58 22.07
N ASN A 193 -25.26 -40.90 20.93
CA ASN A 193 -26.00 -39.68 20.61
C ASN A 193 -25.93 -38.62 21.74
N GLU A 194 -24.83 -38.58 22.47
CA GLU A 194 -24.51 -37.61 23.51
C GLU A 194 -23.65 -36.50 22.95
N GLY A 195 -23.76 -35.32 23.58
CA GLY A 195 -22.97 -34.17 23.19
C GLY A 195 -23.64 -33.27 22.16
N ASP A 196 -22.92 -32.24 21.76
CA ASP A 196 -23.34 -31.22 20.78
C ASP A 196 -22.12 -30.90 19.87
N ASN A 197 -22.19 -31.35 18.64
CA ASN A 197 -21.03 -31.39 17.75
C ASN A 197 -20.63 -30.03 17.20
N ALA A 198 -19.56 -29.41 17.73
CA ALA A 198 -19.03 -28.13 17.28
C ALA A 198 -18.56 -28.14 15.80
N LEU A 199 -18.08 -29.31 15.31
CA LEU A 199 -17.67 -29.44 13.90
C LEU A 199 -18.86 -29.29 12.96
N TYR A 200 -20.02 -29.88 13.26
CA TYR A 200 -21.21 -29.75 12.43
C TYR A 200 -21.74 -28.31 12.43
N LYS A 201 -21.72 -27.64 13.59
CA LYS A 201 -22.05 -26.22 13.71
C LYS A 201 -21.15 -25.34 12.85
N ALA A 202 -19.83 -25.57 12.90
CA ALA A 202 -18.88 -24.84 12.08
C ALA A 202 -19.12 -25.08 10.57
N ILE A 203 -19.41 -26.31 10.15
CA ILE A 203 -19.71 -26.66 8.76
C ILE A 203 -20.96 -25.89 8.27
N GLU A 204 -22.02 -25.81 9.08
CA GLU A 204 -23.23 -25.04 8.74
C GLU A 204 -22.90 -23.55 8.57
N ASP A 205 -22.13 -22.96 9.48
CA ASP A 205 -21.76 -21.55 9.39
C ASP A 205 -20.79 -21.28 8.23
N ILE A 206 -19.85 -22.17 7.95
CA ILE A 206 -18.99 -22.11 6.77
C ILE A 206 -19.81 -22.15 5.47
N ALA A 207 -20.86 -23.00 5.42
CA ALA A 207 -21.76 -23.06 4.26
C ALA A 207 -22.52 -21.71 4.10
N ARG A 208 -22.99 -21.11 5.21
CA ARG A 208 -23.63 -19.77 5.19
C ARG A 208 -22.68 -18.70 4.69
N LEU A 209 -21.45 -18.66 5.19
CA LEU A 209 -20.41 -17.74 4.74
C LEU A 209 -20.10 -17.89 3.24
N ARG A 210 -20.00 -19.13 2.74
CA ARG A 210 -19.74 -19.41 1.32
C ARG A 210 -20.88 -18.92 0.41
N GLU A 211 -22.10 -18.96 0.89
CA GLU A 211 -23.29 -18.52 0.15
C GLU A 211 -23.65 -17.06 0.39
N TYR A 212 -23.03 -16.41 1.35
CA TYR A 212 -23.30 -15.02 1.69
C TYR A 212 -22.99 -14.09 0.51
N ARG A 213 -23.89 -13.13 0.28
CA ARG A 213 -23.72 -12.10 -0.74
C ARG A 213 -23.92 -10.73 -0.10
N PHE A 214 -22.96 -9.84 -0.29
CA PHE A 214 -23.07 -8.45 0.14
C PHE A 214 -24.03 -7.71 -0.80
N GLU A 215 -24.85 -6.83 -0.25
CA GLU A 215 -25.81 -6.05 -1.04
C GLU A 215 -25.15 -4.98 -1.89
N SER A 216 -24.15 -4.28 -1.33
CA SER A 216 -23.41 -3.26 -2.06
C SER A 216 -22.15 -3.84 -2.72
N VAL A 217 -21.95 -3.47 -3.97
CA VAL A 217 -20.80 -3.89 -4.79
C VAL A 217 -20.00 -2.66 -5.16
N SER A 218 -18.68 -2.71 -5.01
CA SER A 218 -17.79 -1.63 -5.45
C SER A 218 -17.81 -1.49 -6.97
N SER A 219 -17.95 -0.27 -7.46
CA SER A 219 -17.89 0.02 -8.90
C SER A 219 -16.49 -0.19 -9.49
N VAL A 220 -15.45 -0.14 -8.66
CA VAL A 220 -14.05 -0.32 -9.07
C VAL A 220 -13.56 -1.73 -8.73
N LEU A 221 -13.77 -2.18 -7.47
CA LEU A 221 -13.21 -3.43 -6.96
C LEU A 221 -14.12 -4.66 -7.14
N GLY A 222 -15.40 -4.44 -7.49
CA GLY A 222 -16.40 -5.50 -7.59
C GLY A 222 -16.77 -6.11 -6.22
N ASP A 223 -17.05 -7.42 -6.19
CA ASP A 223 -17.48 -8.11 -4.99
C ASP A 223 -16.38 -8.30 -3.95
N ILE A 224 -16.75 -8.31 -2.66
CA ILE A 224 -15.91 -8.80 -1.57
C ILE A 224 -15.66 -10.29 -1.79
N LYS A 225 -14.39 -10.72 -1.70
CA LYS A 225 -14.01 -12.14 -1.81
C LYS A 225 -13.81 -12.74 -0.45
N LEU A 226 -14.37 -13.94 -0.26
CA LEU A 226 -14.41 -14.66 1.00
C LEU A 226 -13.91 -16.09 0.79
N SER A 227 -12.93 -16.53 1.60
CA SER A 227 -12.41 -17.88 1.54
C SER A 227 -12.14 -18.42 2.94
N VAL A 228 -12.73 -19.57 3.27
CA VAL A 228 -12.33 -20.32 4.46
C VAL A 228 -11.07 -21.12 4.11
N THR A 229 -9.97 -20.83 4.81
CA THR A 229 -8.64 -21.36 4.48
C THR A 229 -8.13 -22.41 5.43
N GLN A 230 -8.70 -22.48 6.62
CA GLN A 230 -8.33 -23.46 7.66
C GLN A 230 -9.56 -23.91 8.43
N ILE A 231 -9.58 -25.18 8.87
CA ILE A 231 -10.55 -25.74 9.80
C ILE A 231 -9.87 -26.81 10.66
N ALA A 232 -10.14 -26.82 11.96
CA ALA A 232 -9.62 -27.82 12.90
C ALA A 232 -10.64 -28.16 13.99
N ALA A 233 -10.84 -29.47 14.23
CA ALA A 233 -11.72 -29.98 15.29
C ALA A 233 -11.36 -31.41 15.67
N GLY A 234 -11.74 -31.82 16.90
CA GLY A 234 -11.63 -33.18 17.37
C GLY A 234 -10.22 -33.60 17.83
N ARG A 235 -10.18 -34.61 18.68
CA ARG A 235 -8.92 -35.15 19.23
C ARG A 235 -8.86 -36.69 19.09
N GLN A 236 -10.00 -37.37 19.17
CA GLN A 236 -10.13 -38.83 19.07
C GLN A 236 -11.39 -39.19 18.30
N HIS A 237 -11.36 -40.30 17.57
CA HIS A 237 -12.43 -40.74 16.67
C HIS A 237 -13.78 -41.05 17.39
N ASN A 238 -13.75 -41.34 18.68
CA ASN A 238 -14.91 -41.74 19.49
C ASN A 238 -15.45 -40.64 20.42
N ILE A 239 -14.94 -39.40 20.29
CA ILE A 239 -15.36 -38.23 21.07
C ILE A 239 -15.98 -37.17 20.14
N VAL A 240 -17.20 -36.74 20.46
CA VAL A 240 -17.85 -35.61 19.80
C VAL A 240 -17.06 -34.32 20.10
N PRO A 241 -16.61 -33.53 19.09
CA PRO A 241 -15.87 -32.31 19.32
C PRO A 241 -16.71 -31.25 20.03
N ASP A 242 -16.16 -30.64 21.07
CA ASP A 242 -16.74 -29.53 21.83
C ASP A 242 -16.27 -28.16 21.33
N SER A 243 -15.29 -28.13 20.43
CA SER A 243 -14.79 -26.94 19.80
C SER A 243 -14.38 -27.22 18.35
N CYS A 244 -14.66 -26.28 17.45
CA CYS A 244 -14.15 -26.27 16.10
C CYS A 244 -13.69 -24.84 15.78
N THR A 245 -12.45 -24.71 15.30
CA THR A 245 -11.88 -23.43 14.84
C THR A 245 -11.75 -23.41 13.33
N PHE A 246 -11.91 -22.23 12.73
CA PHE A 246 -11.67 -22.04 11.30
C PHE A 246 -11.17 -20.63 11.04
N VAL A 247 -10.52 -20.40 9.90
CA VAL A 247 -9.99 -19.10 9.50
C VAL A 247 -10.62 -18.67 8.17
N VAL A 248 -11.05 -17.42 8.11
CA VAL A 248 -11.63 -16.81 6.92
C VAL A 248 -10.72 -15.68 6.44
N ASP A 249 -10.22 -15.77 5.21
CA ASP A 249 -9.59 -14.66 4.47
C ASP A 249 -10.68 -13.86 3.77
N VAL A 250 -10.79 -12.57 4.10
CA VAL A 250 -11.78 -11.65 3.54
C VAL A 250 -11.05 -10.52 2.82
N ARG A 251 -11.16 -10.48 1.48
CA ARG A 251 -10.66 -9.40 0.64
C ARG A 251 -11.74 -8.36 0.46
N THR A 252 -11.67 -7.29 1.28
CA THR A 252 -12.68 -6.26 1.36
C THR A 252 -12.60 -5.26 0.20
N THR A 253 -13.64 -4.45 0.03
CA THR A 253 -13.74 -3.40 -0.98
C THR A 253 -14.14 -2.08 -0.32
N ASP A 254 -14.14 -1.00 -1.08
CA ASP A 254 -14.56 0.33 -0.62
C ASP A 254 -16.09 0.49 -0.43
N ALA A 255 -16.88 -0.55 -0.79
CA ALA A 255 -18.33 -0.55 -0.58
C ALA A 255 -18.73 -0.62 0.90
N TYR A 256 -17.86 -1.16 1.77
CA TYR A 256 -18.06 -1.27 3.21
C TYR A 256 -16.75 -1.01 3.95
N SER A 257 -16.84 -0.47 5.17
CA SER A 257 -15.68 -0.48 6.07
C SER A 257 -15.33 -1.93 6.47
N ASN A 258 -14.10 -2.15 6.93
CA ASN A 258 -13.71 -3.46 7.43
C ASN A 258 -14.56 -3.85 8.65
N GLU A 259 -14.88 -2.90 9.52
CA GLU A 259 -15.75 -3.07 10.69
C GLU A 259 -17.17 -3.51 10.29
N GLN A 260 -17.78 -2.80 9.34
CA GLN A 260 -19.10 -3.17 8.79
C GLN A 260 -19.08 -4.56 8.15
N THR A 261 -18.00 -4.89 7.42
CA THR A 261 -17.84 -6.22 6.82
C THR A 261 -17.81 -7.31 7.88
N VAL A 262 -17.10 -7.10 8.99
CA VAL A 262 -17.06 -8.05 10.13
C VAL A 262 -18.44 -8.21 10.77
N GLU A 263 -19.16 -7.12 11.02
CA GLU A 263 -20.50 -7.15 11.60
C GLU A 263 -21.50 -7.91 10.72
N LEU A 264 -21.47 -7.68 9.41
CA LEU A 264 -22.32 -8.38 8.46
C LEU A 264 -22.03 -9.88 8.43
N LEU A 265 -20.75 -10.27 8.40
CA LEU A 265 -20.37 -11.68 8.43
C LEU A 265 -20.69 -12.35 9.79
N GLN A 266 -20.54 -11.64 10.91
CA GLN A 266 -20.97 -12.14 12.22
C GLN A 266 -22.48 -12.38 12.26
N SER A 267 -23.29 -11.51 11.63
CA SER A 267 -24.75 -11.69 11.55
C SER A 267 -25.17 -12.84 10.64
N ALA A 268 -24.33 -13.24 9.70
CA ALA A 268 -24.60 -14.33 8.76
C ALA A 268 -24.39 -15.71 9.38
N VAL A 269 -23.54 -15.84 10.42
CA VAL A 269 -23.30 -17.09 11.14
C VAL A 269 -24.27 -17.25 12.31
N LYS A 270 -24.56 -18.50 12.67
CA LYS A 270 -25.54 -18.83 13.71
C LYS A 270 -24.90 -19.33 15.02
N TYR A 271 -23.83 -20.08 14.90
CA TYR A 271 -23.23 -20.84 16.02
C TYR A 271 -21.83 -20.36 16.38
N SER A 272 -21.14 -19.71 15.42
CA SER A 272 -19.75 -19.32 15.57
C SER A 272 -19.60 -17.87 15.98
N THR A 273 -18.55 -17.59 16.73
CA THR A 273 -18.05 -16.23 16.94
C THR A 273 -16.92 -15.97 15.96
N LEU A 274 -16.98 -14.86 15.23
CA LEU A 274 -15.94 -14.42 14.31
C LEU A 274 -15.16 -13.25 14.93
N THR A 275 -13.86 -13.43 15.13
CA THR A 275 -13.00 -12.42 15.74
C THR A 275 -11.99 -11.92 14.70
N PRO A 276 -11.96 -10.63 14.31
CA PRO A 276 -10.98 -10.11 13.38
C PRO A 276 -9.60 -10.01 14.05
N ARG A 277 -8.54 -10.48 13.37
CA ARG A 277 -7.16 -10.25 13.81
C ARG A 277 -6.77 -8.79 13.70
N SER A 278 -7.26 -8.10 12.65
CA SER A 278 -7.08 -6.67 12.42
C SER A 278 -8.13 -6.17 11.43
N THR A 279 -8.54 -4.89 11.55
CA THR A 279 -9.38 -4.17 10.57
C THR A 279 -8.64 -3.00 9.91
N ARG A 280 -7.31 -2.93 10.08
CA ARG A 280 -6.51 -1.77 9.66
C ARG A 280 -6.19 -1.70 8.16
N VAL A 281 -6.14 -2.86 7.47
CA VAL A 281 -5.82 -2.95 6.04
C VAL A 281 -7.08 -2.66 5.23
N ARG A 282 -7.31 -1.40 4.93
CA ARG A 282 -8.51 -0.94 4.23
C ARG A 282 -8.38 -1.04 2.73
N ALA A 283 -9.50 -1.27 2.06
CA ALA A 283 -9.58 -1.11 0.62
C ALA A 283 -9.49 0.36 0.23
N SER A 284 -8.98 0.63 -0.95
CA SER A 284 -8.94 1.96 -1.54
C SER A 284 -9.25 1.90 -3.03
N ALA A 285 -9.96 2.90 -3.55
CA ALA A 285 -10.30 3.01 -4.96
C ALA A 285 -10.30 4.48 -5.40
N ILE A 286 -10.02 4.70 -6.68
CA ILE A 286 -10.16 5.99 -7.37
C ILE A 286 -10.96 5.74 -8.64
N ALA A 287 -11.92 6.62 -8.93
CA ALA A 287 -12.73 6.49 -10.12
C ALA A 287 -11.88 6.66 -11.38
N GLU A 288 -12.14 5.86 -12.41
CA GLU A 288 -11.44 6.00 -13.70
C GLU A 288 -11.69 7.36 -14.36
N SER A 289 -12.81 8.02 -14.04
CA SER A 289 -13.13 9.38 -14.48
C SER A 289 -12.39 10.48 -13.72
N HIS A 290 -11.65 10.16 -12.66
CA HIS A 290 -10.89 11.16 -11.91
C HIS A 290 -9.75 11.74 -12.78
N PRO A 291 -9.50 13.07 -12.78
CA PRO A 291 -8.48 13.71 -13.61
C PRO A 291 -7.08 13.06 -13.52
N LEU A 292 -6.67 12.62 -12.33
CA LEU A 292 -5.39 11.94 -12.12
C LEU A 292 -5.30 10.61 -12.89
N VAL A 293 -6.38 9.82 -12.91
CA VAL A 293 -6.43 8.56 -13.67
C VAL A 293 -6.49 8.85 -15.16
N MET A 294 -7.34 9.79 -15.57
CA MET A 294 -7.45 10.21 -16.98
C MET A 294 -6.12 10.73 -17.52
N ALA A 295 -5.35 11.47 -16.70
CA ALA A 295 -4.01 11.93 -17.06
C ALA A 295 -3.03 10.76 -17.26
N ALA A 296 -3.08 9.73 -16.39
CA ALA A 296 -2.26 8.52 -16.54
C ALA A 296 -2.63 7.73 -17.81
N VAL A 297 -3.91 7.56 -18.09
CA VAL A 297 -4.41 6.90 -19.32
C VAL A 297 -3.98 7.70 -20.56
N ALA A 298 -4.11 9.03 -20.55
CA ALA A 298 -3.65 9.90 -21.62
C ALA A 298 -2.11 9.88 -21.80
N ALA A 299 -1.36 9.51 -20.75
CA ALA A 299 0.08 9.22 -20.83
C ALA A 299 0.38 7.77 -21.29
N GLY A 300 -0.63 7.03 -21.78
CA GLY A 300 -0.50 5.67 -22.31
C GLY A 300 -0.39 4.61 -21.21
N ARG A 301 -0.92 4.84 -20.01
CA ARG A 301 -0.89 3.85 -18.91
C ARG A 301 -2.20 3.09 -18.84
N GLU A 302 -2.08 1.79 -18.63
CA GLU A 302 -3.24 0.90 -18.46
C GLU A 302 -3.69 0.89 -16.99
N CYS A 303 -5.01 0.85 -16.77
CA CYS A 303 -5.59 0.73 -15.44
C CYS A 303 -5.68 -0.73 -15.01
N PHE A 304 -5.43 -1.00 -13.72
CA PHE A 304 -5.62 -2.32 -13.13
C PHE A 304 -5.94 -2.23 -11.64
N ILE A 305 -6.35 -3.37 -11.04
CA ILE A 305 -6.55 -3.50 -9.60
C ILE A 305 -5.34 -4.20 -9.01
N SER A 306 -4.64 -3.51 -8.10
CA SER A 306 -3.45 -4.05 -7.44
C SER A 306 -3.82 -5.20 -6.48
N PRO A 307 -3.09 -6.32 -6.51
CA PRO A 307 -3.24 -7.39 -5.52
C PRO A 307 -2.61 -7.05 -4.16
N THR A 308 -1.71 -6.06 -4.12
CA THR A 308 -0.97 -5.63 -2.92
C THR A 308 -1.51 -4.32 -2.38
N THR A 309 -1.40 -4.14 -1.07
CA THR A 309 -1.78 -2.92 -0.35
C THR A 309 -0.57 -1.98 -0.24
N SER A 310 -0.80 -0.69 -0.08
CA SER A 310 0.24 0.33 0.08
C SER A 310 -0.21 1.43 1.06
N ASP A 311 0.60 2.47 1.27
CA ASP A 311 0.25 3.68 2.02
C ASP A 311 -1.08 4.30 1.56
N ARG A 312 -1.50 4.01 0.33
CA ARG A 312 -2.81 4.41 -0.20
C ARG A 312 -3.98 3.96 0.68
N ALA A 313 -3.89 2.78 1.31
CA ALA A 313 -4.93 2.27 2.21
C ALA A 313 -5.17 3.15 3.44
N LEU A 314 -4.22 4.04 3.77
CA LEU A 314 -4.31 5.00 4.87
C LEU A 314 -4.88 6.36 4.43
N MET A 315 -5.01 6.61 3.12
CA MET A 315 -5.43 7.88 2.51
C MET A 315 -6.95 7.93 2.31
N SER A 316 -7.72 7.65 3.36
CA SER A 316 -9.20 7.69 3.30
C SER A 316 -9.70 9.08 2.92
N GLY A 317 -10.55 9.15 1.89
CA GLY A 317 -11.09 10.43 1.39
C GLY A 317 -10.14 11.23 0.49
N ILE A 318 -8.95 10.70 0.18
CA ILE A 318 -8.00 11.29 -0.75
C ILE A 318 -8.04 10.47 -2.05
N ALA A 319 -8.16 11.14 -3.19
CA ALA A 319 -8.10 10.48 -4.50
C ALA A 319 -6.65 10.06 -4.79
N ALA A 320 -6.28 8.81 -4.45
CA ALA A 320 -4.91 8.31 -4.58
C ALA A 320 -4.77 7.32 -5.75
N LEU A 321 -3.77 7.54 -6.59
CA LEU A 321 -3.36 6.65 -7.67
C LEU A 321 -2.04 5.97 -7.31
N LYS A 322 -2.02 4.64 -7.28
CA LYS A 322 -0.79 3.87 -7.12
C LYS A 322 -0.18 3.62 -8.49
N ILE A 323 1.03 4.10 -8.70
CA ILE A 323 1.76 3.96 -9.96
C ILE A 323 3.25 4.18 -9.71
N GLY A 324 4.11 3.31 -10.25
CA GLY A 324 5.54 3.53 -10.08
C GLY A 324 6.44 2.53 -10.77
N VAL A 325 7.72 2.78 -10.59
CA VAL A 325 8.84 2.08 -11.22
C VAL A 325 9.05 0.71 -10.59
N GLY A 326 9.47 -0.26 -11.41
CA GLY A 326 9.71 -1.62 -10.99
C GLY A 326 8.49 -2.53 -11.13
N GLU A 327 8.67 -3.80 -10.87
CA GLU A 327 7.63 -4.83 -11.02
C GLU A 327 7.28 -5.47 -9.68
N SER A 328 6.00 -5.57 -9.35
CA SER A 328 5.52 -6.16 -8.09
C SER A 328 6.02 -7.61 -7.87
N ALA A 329 6.30 -8.35 -8.94
CA ALA A 329 6.82 -9.71 -8.84
C ALA A 329 8.25 -9.80 -8.26
N ARG A 330 8.98 -8.69 -8.18
CA ARG A 330 10.33 -8.61 -7.60
C ARG A 330 10.31 -8.22 -6.13
N SER A 331 9.18 -7.74 -5.61
CA SER A 331 9.03 -7.34 -4.21
C SER A 331 9.07 -8.54 -3.28
N HIS A 332 9.72 -8.39 -2.12
CA HIS A 332 9.82 -9.41 -1.07
C HIS A 332 10.46 -10.73 -1.52
N THR A 333 11.23 -10.72 -2.60
CA THR A 333 11.95 -11.88 -3.13
C THR A 333 13.46 -11.74 -2.96
N ALA A 334 14.19 -12.87 -2.99
CA ALA A 334 15.65 -12.82 -3.04
C ALA A 334 16.12 -12.22 -4.38
N ASP A 335 17.32 -11.64 -4.36
CA ASP A 335 17.97 -11.03 -5.53
C ASP A 335 17.15 -9.90 -6.16
N GLU A 336 16.50 -9.12 -5.33
CA GLU A 336 15.73 -7.94 -5.72
C GLU A 336 16.60 -6.94 -6.50
N PHE A 337 16.02 -6.36 -7.55
CA PHE A 337 16.64 -5.34 -8.38
C PHE A 337 15.62 -4.43 -9.06
N VAL A 338 16.05 -3.23 -9.42
CA VAL A 338 15.36 -2.34 -10.36
C VAL A 338 16.28 -1.99 -11.52
N LYS A 339 15.74 -1.74 -12.72
CA LYS A 339 16.54 -1.32 -13.86
C LYS A 339 16.71 0.20 -13.89
N ILE A 340 17.91 0.65 -14.29
CA ILE A 340 18.19 2.08 -14.49
C ILE A 340 17.29 2.64 -15.60
N SER A 341 17.07 1.86 -16.67
CA SER A 341 16.17 2.20 -17.76
C SER A 341 14.71 2.36 -17.30
N GLU A 342 14.26 1.56 -16.31
CA GLU A 342 12.91 1.70 -15.70
C GLU A 342 12.79 3.01 -14.93
N ILE A 343 13.84 3.42 -14.18
CA ILE A 343 13.88 4.71 -13.47
C ILE A 343 13.79 5.88 -14.46
N ALA A 344 14.60 5.84 -15.53
CA ALA A 344 14.60 6.89 -16.55
C ALA A 344 13.23 7.03 -17.21
N GLN A 345 12.64 5.93 -17.66
CA GLN A 345 11.29 5.90 -18.24
C GLN A 345 10.22 6.35 -17.22
N GLY A 346 10.36 5.96 -15.96
CA GLY A 346 9.45 6.34 -14.89
C GLY A 346 9.39 7.85 -14.69
N VAL A 347 10.54 8.52 -14.67
CA VAL A 347 10.61 10.00 -14.57
C VAL A 347 9.89 10.65 -15.75
N ASP A 348 10.13 10.20 -16.99
CA ASP A 348 9.48 10.74 -18.18
C ASP A 348 7.95 10.54 -18.15
N ILE A 349 7.50 9.35 -17.71
CA ILE A 349 6.07 9.05 -17.60
C ILE A 349 5.42 9.91 -16.52
N TYR A 350 6.03 10.07 -15.34
CA TYR A 350 5.51 10.93 -14.29
C TYR A 350 5.42 12.39 -14.75
N CYS A 351 6.43 12.92 -15.46
CA CYS A 351 6.37 14.26 -16.05
C CYS A 351 5.19 14.36 -17.02
N SER A 352 5.02 13.38 -17.91
CA SER A 352 3.90 13.35 -18.86
C SER A 352 2.53 13.31 -18.15
N ILE A 353 2.40 12.59 -17.03
CA ILE A 353 1.16 12.57 -16.23
C ILE A 353 0.87 13.94 -15.64
N LEU A 354 1.87 14.61 -15.02
CA LEU A 354 1.67 15.95 -14.45
C LEU A 354 1.35 17.00 -15.51
N GLU A 355 2.00 16.96 -16.68
CA GLU A 355 1.70 17.84 -17.82
C GLU A 355 0.26 17.68 -18.31
N LYS A 356 -0.26 16.45 -18.32
CA LYS A 356 -1.63 16.19 -18.71
C LYS A 356 -2.61 16.59 -17.61
N LEU A 357 -2.28 16.29 -16.35
CA LEU A 357 -3.08 16.68 -15.19
C LEU A 357 -3.26 18.20 -15.11
N SER A 358 -2.20 18.97 -15.43
CA SER A 358 -2.25 20.44 -15.38
C SER A 358 -3.20 21.07 -16.40
N LYS A 359 -3.74 20.30 -17.34
CA LYS A 359 -4.69 20.77 -18.37
C LYS A 359 -6.16 20.60 -17.96
N TYR A 360 -6.44 19.93 -16.86
CA TYR A 360 -7.80 19.81 -16.35
C TYR A 360 -8.19 21.06 -15.56
N GLU A 361 -9.37 21.64 -15.87
CA GLU A 361 -9.86 22.86 -15.24
C GLU A 361 -10.37 22.64 -13.82
N THR A 362 -10.83 21.42 -13.51
CA THR A 362 -11.29 20.99 -12.18
C THR A 362 -10.53 19.73 -11.75
N LEU A 363 -9.95 19.79 -10.56
CA LEU A 363 -9.16 18.71 -9.96
C LEU A 363 -9.79 18.18 -8.65
N GLU A 364 -11.10 18.51 -8.43
CA GLU A 364 -11.90 18.06 -7.30
C GLU A 364 -12.57 16.70 -7.55
#